data_2d460f54b8f1d692849fe47e104f7ada
#
_entry.id   2d460f54b8f1d692849fe47e104f7ada
#
_cell.length_a   1.000
_cell.length_b   1.000
_cell.length_c   1.000
_cell.angle_alpha   90.00
_cell.angle_beta   90.00
_cell.angle_gamma   90.00
#
_symmetry.space_group_name_H-M   'P 1'
#
loop_
_entity.id
_entity.type
_entity.pdbx_description
1 polymer ?
#
loop_
_entity_poly.entity_id
_entity_poly.type
_entity_poly.pdbx_seq_one_letter_code
_entity_poly.pdbx_strand_id
1 'polypeptide(L)'
;SIPEPNSLIIKTSLGTLYHTGDWKIDENPLIGDPFKHTDAEDVLAMICDSTNSLSKGRSGSEIEVRENITNLIKSIDTRIFVTSFASNLARLDTIAYAANASNRKLVVLGRSMHRMIKAAKLNGLLQNVNEVLNEKEALKKKKSELIYLCTGSQGEPRGAMMRIANQDFPNIDIDDGDYVLFSSKIIPGNEKKLSSLFNKLSELGANIITEDDEDIHVSGHPCIEEMKDMYRNIKPHISVPVHGEHRHLKQHSFLAKEMGVKFPMLITNGDILQLAPGSPYIFDQCKTGRLFLDGKNLVSSDSYHIRDRKRMSYNGILHITCLLDKKMQLKDNPIVYSCGIVDEENGEDYTNYLLEEEIYKFFEDQRNIFKKEKKVHKSLESFSKNFIYKLTGKKPLTNISIIHI
;
A
#
# COMPACT_ATOMS: atom_id res chain seq x y z
N SER A 1 -17.79 4.04 -1.43
CA SER A 1 -17.07 4.00 -0.17
C SER A 1 -16.80 5.38 0.45
N ILE A 2 -16.85 6.44 -0.34
CA ILE A 2 -16.82 7.83 0.17
C ILE A 2 -18.17 8.49 -0.15
N PRO A 3 -18.67 9.38 0.72
CA PRO A 3 -19.85 10.20 0.39
C PRO A 3 -19.51 11.15 -0.75
N GLU A 4 -20.52 11.49 -1.53
CA GLU A 4 -20.43 12.46 -2.63
C GLU A 4 -19.39 12.09 -3.72
N PRO A 5 -19.40 10.87 -4.28
CA PRO A 5 -18.60 10.59 -5.46
C PRO A 5 -19.07 11.45 -6.63
N ASN A 6 -18.13 11.91 -7.44
CA ASN A 6 -18.45 12.79 -8.57
C ASN A 6 -18.00 12.14 -9.89
N SER A 7 -18.86 12.24 -10.90
CA SER A 7 -18.50 12.04 -12.30
C SER A 7 -18.26 13.38 -13.00
N LEU A 8 -17.53 13.33 -14.12
CA LEU A 8 -17.24 14.53 -14.90
C LEU A 8 -17.87 14.42 -16.28
N ILE A 9 -18.60 15.45 -16.68
CA ILE A 9 -19.06 15.64 -18.05
C ILE A 9 -18.26 16.77 -18.67
N ILE A 10 -17.46 16.46 -19.69
CA ILE A 10 -16.59 17.42 -20.37
C ILE A 10 -17.13 17.63 -21.77
N LYS A 11 -17.72 18.80 -22.01
CA LYS A 11 -18.27 19.19 -23.32
C LYS A 11 -17.24 19.94 -24.12
N THR A 12 -16.99 19.47 -25.35
CA THR A 12 -16.07 20.10 -26.30
C THR A 12 -16.75 20.29 -27.65
N SER A 13 -16.11 21.04 -28.56
CA SER A 13 -16.57 21.17 -29.94
C SER A 13 -16.52 19.87 -30.74
N LEU A 14 -15.78 18.86 -30.26
CA LEU A 14 -15.61 17.56 -30.92
C LEU A 14 -16.50 16.45 -30.33
N GLY A 15 -17.16 16.72 -29.21
CA GLY A 15 -18.09 15.78 -28.56
C GLY A 15 -18.03 15.86 -27.02
N THR A 16 -18.90 15.10 -26.40
CA THR A 16 -19.02 15.01 -24.94
C THR A 16 -18.21 13.82 -24.40
N LEU A 17 -17.42 14.06 -23.38
CA LEU A 17 -16.72 13.00 -22.63
C LEU A 17 -17.40 12.80 -21.29
N TYR A 18 -17.55 11.55 -20.88
CA TYR A 18 -18.08 11.17 -19.57
C TYR A 18 -17.03 10.36 -18.80
N HIS A 19 -16.54 10.88 -17.68
CA HIS A 19 -15.63 10.18 -16.78
C HIS A 19 -16.38 9.79 -15.52
N THR A 20 -16.51 8.50 -15.26
CA THR A 20 -17.32 8.01 -14.15
C THR A 20 -16.73 8.34 -12.77
N GLY A 21 -15.42 8.50 -12.65
CA GLY A 21 -14.74 8.36 -11.37
C GLY A 21 -14.90 6.93 -10.84
N ASP A 22 -14.65 6.73 -9.56
CA ASP A 22 -15.04 5.50 -8.84
C ASP A 22 -16.54 5.59 -8.56
N TRP A 23 -17.27 4.54 -8.85
CA TRP A 23 -18.73 4.57 -8.77
C TRP A 23 -19.35 3.21 -8.44
N LYS A 24 -20.58 3.20 -7.99
CA LYS A 24 -21.45 2.03 -7.86
C LYS A 24 -22.90 2.46 -7.91
N ILE A 25 -23.79 1.54 -8.16
CA ILE A 25 -25.24 1.78 -8.01
C ILE A 25 -25.63 1.32 -6.60
N ASP A 26 -25.98 2.28 -5.75
CA ASP A 26 -26.59 2.03 -4.45
C ASP A 26 -27.89 2.84 -4.36
N GLU A 27 -29.01 2.13 -4.34
CA GLU A 27 -30.34 2.76 -4.30
C GLU A 27 -30.72 3.21 -2.89
N ASN A 28 -30.08 2.60 -1.86
CA ASN A 28 -30.34 2.87 -0.45
C ASN A 28 -29.03 3.14 0.33
N PRO A 29 -28.26 4.17 -0.03
CA PRO A 29 -27.01 4.45 0.66
C PRO A 29 -27.25 4.92 2.09
N LEU A 30 -26.35 4.53 3.00
CA LEU A 30 -26.41 4.99 4.40
C LEU A 30 -25.98 6.45 4.58
N ILE A 31 -25.17 6.96 3.66
CA ILE A 31 -24.66 8.33 3.65
C ILE A 31 -24.67 8.84 2.22
N GLY A 32 -25.13 10.06 2.04
CA GLY A 32 -25.30 10.71 0.75
C GLY A 32 -26.63 10.37 0.07
N ASP A 33 -26.79 10.81 -1.16
CA ASP A 33 -27.99 10.57 -1.96
C ASP A 33 -27.94 9.23 -2.69
N PRO A 34 -29.10 8.62 -3.01
CA PRO A 34 -29.15 7.47 -3.90
C PRO A 34 -28.50 7.76 -5.25
N PHE A 35 -27.93 6.72 -5.86
CA PHE A 35 -27.35 6.82 -7.19
C PHE A 35 -28.41 7.33 -8.20
N LYS A 36 -28.02 8.32 -9.00
CA LYS A 36 -28.83 8.84 -10.10
C LYS A 36 -28.09 8.64 -11.41
N HIS A 37 -28.77 8.08 -12.39
CA HIS A 37 -28.24 8.02 -13.74
C HIS A 37 -28.03 9.43 -14.28
N THR A 38 -26.97 9.61 -15.04
CA THR A 38 -26.64 10.88 -15.66
C THR A 38 -27.40 11.04 -16.96
N ASP A 39 -28.02 12.19 -17.18
CA ASP A 39 -28.66 12.58 -18.43
C ASP A 39 -27.64 13.13 -19.46
N ALA A 40 -26.57 12.37 -19.69
CA ALA A 40 -25.56 12.73 -20.69
C ALA A 40 -25.98 12.16 -22.04
N GLU A 41 -26.35 13.04 -22.97
CA GLU A 41 -26.70 12.68 -24.33
C GLU A 41 -25.48 12.79 -25.25
N ASP A 42 -25.48 11.98 -26.31
CA ASP A 42 -24.45 11.97 -27.38
C ASP A 42 -23.02 11.92 -26.87
N VAL A 43 -22.72 10.91 -26.01
CA VAL A 43 -21.42 10.74 -25.40
C VAL A 43 -20.44 10.13 -26.38
N LEU A 44 -19.47 10.95 -26.83
CA LEU A 44 -18.37 10.51 -27.69
C LEU A 44 -17.54 9.41 -27.01
N ALA A 45 -17.10 9.64 -25.78
CA ALA A 45 -16.28 8.67 -25.05
C ALA A 45 -16.66 8.60 -23.57
N MET A 46 -16.70 7.37 -23.04
CA MET A 46 -16.84 7.08 -21.63
C MET A 46 -15.53 6.50 -21.08
N ILE A 47 -14.99 7.18 -20.08
CA ILE A 47 -13.83 6.73 -19.31
C ILE A 47 -14.37 6.13 -18.00
N CYS A 48 -14.21 4.82 -17.82
CA CYS A 48 -14.97 4.09 -16.81
C CYS A 48 -14.10 3.18 -15.95
N ASP A 49 -14.40 3.18 -14.65
CA ASP A 49 -13.79 2.31 -13.63
C ASP A 49 -13.94 0.82 -13.97
N SER A 50 -12.85 0.06 -13.87
CA SER A 50 -12.78 -1.36 -14.21
C SER A 50 -12.44 -2.25 -13.01
N THR A 51 -12.40 -1.73 -11.80
CA THR A 51 -11.88 -2.42 -10.60
C THR A 51 -12.51 -3.80 -10.41
N ASN A 52 -13.83 -3.92 -10.56
CA ASN A 52 -14.56 -5.17 -10.41
C ASN A 52 -15.10 -5.75 -11.72
N SER A 53 -14.49 -5.45 -12.85
CA SER A 53 -14.91 -5.97 -14.17
C SER A 53 -14.86 -7.50 -14.31
N LEU A 54 -14.23 -8.19 -13.36
CA LEU A 54 -14.21 -9.65 -13.25
C LEU A 54 -15.28 -10.20 -12.29
N SER A 55 -15.90 -9.35 -11.48
CA SER A 55 -16.88 -9.74 -10.47
C SER A 55 -18.28 -9.79 -11.07
N LYS A 56 -18.93 -10.93 -10.96
CA LYS A 56 -20.31 -11.14 -11.43
C LYS A 56 -21.32 -10.47 -10.49
N GLY A 57 -22.51 -10.21 -11.02
CA GLY A 57 -23.62 -9.65 -10.24
C GLY A 57 -23.46 -8.17 -9.95
N ARG A 58 -23.91 -7.74 -8.78
CA ARG A 58 -23.94 -6.35 -8.29
C ARG A 58 -23.09 -6.20 -7.03
N SER A 59 -22.67 -4.98 -6.73
CA SER A 59 -21.79 -4.67 -5.62
C SER A 59 -22.46 -4.73 -4.22
N GLY A 60 -23.80 -4.81 -4.15
CA GLY A 60 -24.55 -4.80 -2.88
C GLY A 60 -24.66 -3.42 -2.23
N SER A 61 -25.33 -3.32 -1.08
CA SER A 61 -25.55 -2.08 -0.36
C SER A 61 -24.88 -2.06 1.02
N GLU A 62 -24.47 -0.88 1.47
CA GLU A 62 -23.94 -0.69 2.84
C GLU A 62 -25.04 -0.91 3.90
N ILE A 63 -26.34 -0.84 3.54
CA ILE A 63 -27.43 -1.14 4.49
C ILE A 63 -27.45 -2.63 4.87
N GLU A 64 -27.23 -3.52 3.89
CA GLU A 64 -27.13 -4.96 4.12
C GLU A 64 -25.95 -5.29 5.04
N VAL A 65 -24.80 -4.65 4.79
CA VAL A 65 -23.61 -4.78 5.65
C VAL A 65 -23.89 -4.29 7.08
N ARG A 66 -24.67 -3.22 7.24
CA ARG A 66 -25.08 -2.73 8.56
C ARG A 66 -25.89 -3.78 9.33
N GLU A 67 -26.83 -4.41 8.68
CA GLU A 67 -27.65 -5.46 9.27
C GLU A 67 -26.79 -6.66 9.69
N ASN A 68 -25.94 -7.13 8.80
CA ASN A 68 -25.07 -8.30 9.04
C ASN A 68 -24.06 -8.02 10.16
N ILE A 69 -23.35 -6.89 10.12
CA ILE A 69 -22.42 -6.50 11.19
C ILE A 69 -23.14 -6.36 12.53
N THR A 70 -24.34 -5.78 12.53
CA THR A 70 -25.11 -5.59 13.78
C THR A 70 -25.53 -6.92 14.37
N ASN A 71 -25.99 -7.86 13.55
CA ASN A 71 -26.37 -9.20 13.99
C ASN A 71 -25.15 -9.98 14.50
N LEU A 72 -24.04 -9.93 13.78
CA LEU A 72 -22.79 -10.55 14.17
C LEU A 72 -22.27 -10.00 15.52
N ILE A 73 -22.26 -8.68 15.69
CA ILE A 73 -21.83 -8.05 16.95
C ILE A 73 -22.73 -8.44 18.12
N LYS A 74 -24.04 -8.60 17.90
CA LYS A 74 -24.97 -9.05 18.95
C LYS A 74 -24.76 -10.51 19.35
N SER A 75 -24.27 -11.36 18.48
CA SER A 75 -24.02 -12.79 18.78
C SER A 75 -22.69 -13.02 19.51
N ILE A 76 -21.84 -12.03 19.65
CA ILE A 76 -20.52 -12.14 20.28
C ILE A 76 -20.58 -11.59 21.71
N ASP A 77 -20.21 -12.38 22.71
CA ASP A 77 -20.23 -11.98 24.11
C ASP A 77 -18.91 -11.45 24.67
N THR A 78 -17.84 -11.44 23.82
CA THR A 78 -16.51 -10.98 24.18
C THR A 78 -16.20 -9.60 23.59
N ARG A 79 -14.99 -9.11 23.76
CA ARG A 79 -14.49 -7.86 23.18
C ARG A 79 -14.36 -7.99 21.65
N ILE A 80 -14.68 -6.92 20.95
CA ILE A 80 -14.66 -6.89 19.50
C ILE A 80 -13.75 -5.76 18.99
N PHE A 81 -12.89 -6.09 18.06
CA PHE A 81 -12.13 -5.14 17.25
C PHE A 81 -12.66 -5.17 15.82
N VAL A 82 -12.91 -4.02 15.23
CA VAL A 82 -13.31 -3.91 13.83
C VAL A 82 -12.30 -3.05 13.08
N THR A 83 -11.74 -3.58 12.00
CA THR A 83 -10.84 -2.82 11.14
C THR A 83 -11.56 -2.39 9.87
N SER A 84 -11.35 -1.15 9.45
CA SER A 84 -11.91 -0.60 8.22
C SER A 84 -11.04 0.54 7.68
N PHE A 85 -11.29 0.95 6.42
CA PHE A 85 -10.74 2.18 5.90
C PHE A 85 -11.33 3.39 6.62
N ALA A 86 -10.47 4.31 7.06
CA ALA A 86 -10.93 5.52 7.73
C ALA A 86 -11.82 6.41 6.85
N SER A 87 -11.68 6.31 5.52
CA SER A 87 -12.48 7.04 4.54
C SER A 87 -13.88 6.46 4.30
N ASN A 88 -14.14 5.20 4.71
CA ASN A 88 -15.46 4.61 4.57
C ASN A 88 -16.39 5.05 5.71
N LEU A 89 -16.98 6.23 5.56
CA LEU A 89 -17.85 6.82 6.58
C LEU A 89 -19.11 6.00 6.83
N ALA A 90 -19.68 5.35 5.82
CA ALA A 90 -20.82 4.47 5.98
C ALA A 90 -20.50 3.31 6.91
N ARG A 91 -19.30 2.73 6.82
CA ARG A 91 -18.83 1.67 7.71
C ARG A 91 -18.57 2.18 9.14
N LEU A 92 -17.99 3.40 9.26
CA LEU A 92 -17.80 4.02 10.59
C LEU A 92 -19.14 4.23 11.30
N ASP A 93 -20.14 4.75 10.57
CA ASP A 93 -21.49 4.96 11.09
C ASP A 93 -22.19 3.63 11.42
N THR A 94 -22.01 2.61 10.59
CA THR A 94 -22.49 1.24 10.80
C THR A 94 -21.95 0.65 12.10
N ILE A 95 -20.66 0.78 12.37
CA ILE A 95 -20.07 0.21 13.59
C ILE A 95 -20.54 0.97 14.83
N ALA A 96 -20.70 2.29 14.73
CA ALA A 96 -21.28 3.08 15.82
C ALA A 96 -22.76 2.70 16.07
N TYR A 97 -23.54 2.51 15.00
CA TYR A 97 -24.91 2.01 15.11
C TYR A 97 -24.97 0.65 15.77
N ALA A 98 -24.14 -0.31 15.36
CA ALA A 98 -24.06 -1.64 15.92
C ALA A 98 -23.64 -1.63 17.40
N ALA A 99 -22.72 -0.74 17.78
CA ALA A 99 -22.33 -0.53 19.16
C ALA A 99 -23.53 -0.07 20.01
N ASN A 100 -24.27 0.93 19.54
CA ASN A 100 -25.47 1.42 20.21
C ASN A 100 -26.55 0.33 20.31
N ALA A 101 -26.81 -0.41 19.21
CA ALA A 101 -27.84 -1.46 19.15
C ALA A 101 -27.51 -2.70 19.98
N SER A 102 -26.24 -2.91 20.36
CA SER A 102 -25.76 -3.97 21.24
C SER A 102 -25.45 -3.50 22.67
N ASN A 103 -25.80 -2.25 23.01
CA ASN A 103 -25.48 -1.61 24.28
C ASN A 103 -24.00 -1.64 24.65
N ARG A 104 -23.13 -1.53 23.63
CA ARG A 104 -21.66 -1.48 23.77
C ARG A 104 -21.15 -0.08 23.56
N LYS A 105 -19.96 0.19 24.10
CA LYS A 105 -19.27 1.49 23.97
C LYS A 105 -18.25 1.42 22.84
N LEU A 106 -18.23 2.46 22.01
CA LEU A 106 -17.30 2.59 20.90
C LEU A 106 -16.00 3.23 21.37
N VAL A 107 -14.88 2.61 21.05
CA VAL A 107 -13.51 3.13 21.20
C VAL A 107 -12.90 3.28 19.82
N VAL A 108 -12.29 4.41 19.51
CA VAL A 108 -11.70 4.66 18.19
C VAL A 108 -10.18 4.72 18.31
N LEU A 109 -9.48 3.91 17.50
CA LEU A 109 -8.02 3.81 17.49
C LEU A 109 -7.45 4.17 16.12
N GLY A 110 -6.54 5.14 16.12
CA GLY A 110 -5.86 5.62 14.93
C GLY A 110 -6.19 7.08 14.57
N ARG A 111 -5.15 7.85 14.32
CA ARG A 111 -5.25 9.30 14.06
C ARG A 111 -6.10 9.66 12.84
N SER A 112 -6.02 8.87 11.77
CA SER A 112 -6.84 9.07 10.57
C SER A 112 -8.32 8.86 10.84
N MET A 113 -8.69 7.84 11.64
CA MET A 113 -10.06 7.56 12.07
C MET A 113 -10.66 8.78 12.81
N HIS A 114 -9.97 9.28 13.84
CA HIS A 114 -10.40 10.46 14.58
C HIS A 114 -10.56 11.70 13.68
N ARG A 115 -9.62 11.91 12.75
CA ARG A 115 -9.69 13.04 11.81
C ARG A 115 -10.92 12.93 10.90
N MET A 116 -11.18 11.74 10.35
CA MET A 116 -12.33 11.51 9.48
C MET A 116 -13.66 11.66 10.23
N ILE A 117 -13.77 11.10 11.43
CA ILE A 117 -14.96 11.28 12.28
C ILE A 117 -15.20 12.75 12.58
N LYS A 118 -14.16 13.51 12.93
CA LYS A 118 -14.28 14.96 13.20
C LYS A 118 -14.76 15.70 11.95
N ALA A 119 -14.16 15.45 10.80
CA ALA A 119 -14.54 16.09 9.54
C ALA A 119 -15.98 15.74 9.14
N ALA A 120 -16.35 14.47 9.24
CA ALA A 120 -17.69 13.99 8.90
C ALA A 120 -18.77 14.57 9.85
N LYS A 121 -18.50 14.66 11.15
CA LYS A 121 -19.42 15.32 12.11
C LYS A 121 -19.63 16.79 11.79
N LEU A 122 -18.58 17.52 11.40
CA LEU A 122 -18.67 18.93 11.00
C LEU A 122 -19.54 19.14 9.75
N ASN A 123 -19.64 18.14 8.89
CA ASN A 123 -20.47 18.13 7.69
C ASN A 123 -21.83 17.41 7.87
N GLY A 124 -22.18 17.01 9.11
CA GLY A 124 -23.46 16.36 9.38
C GLY A 124 -23.62 14.95 8.80
N LEU A 125 -22.52 14.29 8.40
CA LEU A 125 -22.56 13.00 7.70
C LEU A 125 -22.63 11.77 8.61
N LEU A 126 -22.35 11.91 9.89
CA LEU A 126 -22.41 10.81 10.87
C LEU A 126 -23.54 11.03 11.87
N GLN A 127 -24.49 10.11 11.90
CA GLN A 127 -25.69 10.22 12.75
C GLN A 127 -25.60 9.33 14.02
N ASN A 128 -24.85 8.22 13.96
CA ASN A 128 -24.80 7.22 15.02
C ASN A 128 -23.56 7.33 15.91
N VAL A 129 -22.56 8.12 15.53
CA VAL A 129 -21.33 8.33 16.32
C VAL A 129 -21.60 9.38 17.42
N ASN A 130 -22.24 8.97 18.49
CA ASN A 130 -22.60 9.86 19.61
C ASN A 130 -21.44 10.03 20.58
N GLU A 131 -21.17 9.02 21.37
CA GLU A 131 -20.13 8.99 22.39
C GLU A 131 -19.00 8.05 21.95
N VAL A 132 -17.76 8.54 21.96
CA VAL A 132 -16.56 7.74 21.70
C VAL A 132 -15.70 7.81 22.93
N LEU A 133 -15.44 6.65 23.54
CA LEU A 133 -14.55 6.58 24.70
C LEU A 133 -13.09 6.74 24.27
N ASN A 134 -12.31 7.38 25.09
CA ASN A 134 -10.85 7.35 24.97
C ASN A 134 -10.29 6.03 25.58
N GLU A 135 -9.02 5.75 25.30
CA GLU A 135 -8.34 4.53 25.75
C GLU A 135 -8.38 4.34 27.27
N LYS A 136 -8.23 5.42 28.05
CA LYS A 136 -8.25 5.39 29.53
C LYS A 136 -9.64 5.13 30.11
N GLU A 137 -10.67 5.62 29.44
CA GLU A 137 -12.06 5.36 29.81
C GLU A 137 -12.46 3.90 29.50
N ALA A 138 -11.98 3.38 28.37
CA ALA A 138 -12.19 2.00 27.96
C ALA A 138 -11.65 1.00 28.99
N LEU A 139 -10.47 1.25 29.58
CA LEU A 139 -9.88 0.39 30.62
C LEU A 139 -10.74 0.22 31.88
N LYS A 140 -11.70 1.12 32.11
CA LYS A 140 -12.62 1.05 33.25
C LYS A 140 -13.89 0.25 32.98
N LYS A 141 -14.07 -0.25 31.75
CA LYS A 141 -15.24 -0.99 31.30
C LYS A 141 -14.95 -2.49 31.20
N LYS A 142 -15.97 -3.29 31.23
CA LYS A 142 -15.86 -4.73 30.97
C LYS A 142 -15.53 -4.90 29.47
N LYS A 143 -14.68 -5.87 29.15
CA LYS A 143 -14.26 -6.16 27.75
C LYS A 143 -15.46 -6.42 26.84
N SER A 144 -16.47 -7.18 27.32
CA SER A 144 -17.70 -7.44 26.58
C SER A 144 -18.55 -6.20 26.28
N GLU A 145 -18.31 -5.08 26.96
CA GLU A 145 -19.00 -3.81 26.74
C GLU A 145 -18.31 -2.94 25.68
N LEU A 146 -17.22 -3.40 25.06
CA LEU A 146 -16.37 -2.59 24.20
C LEU A 146 -16.33 -3.07 22.76
N ILE A 147 -16.40 -2.11 21.84
CA ILE A 147 -16.04 -2.29 20.42
C ILE A 147 -14.95 -1.29 20.09
N TYR A 148 -13.85 -1.81 19.55
CA TYR A 148 -12.72 -1.01 19.07
C TYR A 148 -12.78 -0.87 17.55
N LEU A 149 -12.93 0.35 17.06
CA LEU A 149 -12.81 0.67 15.64
C LEU A 149 -11.38 1.11 15.33
N CYS A 150 -10.68 0.33 14.51
CA CYS A 150 -9.24 0.44 14.32
C CYS A 150 -8.85 0.71 12.87
N THR A 151 -7.74 1.44 12.69
CA THR A 151 -6.99 1.44 11.42
C THR A 151 -6.13 0.18 11.31
N GLY A 152 -5.70 -0.17 10.10
CA GLY A 152 -4.81 -1.33 9.88
C GLY A 152 -5.48 -2.46 9.11
N SER A 153 -6.57 -2.18 8.40
CA SER A 153 -7.34 -3.15 7.60
C SER A 153 -6.57 -3.75 6.41
N GLN A 154 -5.42 -3.20 6.05
CA GLN A 154 -4.55 -3.69 4.97
C GLN A 154 -3.16 -4.12 5.48
N GLY A 155 -3.03 -4.36 6.77
CA GLY A 155 -1.75 -4.74 7.37
C GLY A 155 -0.71 -3.63 7.33
N GLU A 156 -1.13 -2.36 7.40
CA GLU A 156 -0.23 -1.22 7.42
C GLU A 156 0.64 -1.24 8.68
N PRO A 157 1.98 -1.14 8.58
CA PRO A 157 2.89 -1.27 9.73
C PRO A 157 2.62 -0.26 10.86
N ARG A 158 2.06 0.92 10.52
CA ARG A 158 1.69 1.97 11.48
C ARG A 158 0.20 1.97 11.82
N GLY A 159 -0.56 1.03 11.30
CA GLY A 159 -1.98 0.83 11.63
C GLY A 159 -2.17 0.43 13.09
N ALA A 160 -3.28 0.84 13.71
CA ALA A 160 -3.54 0.50 15.11
C ALA A 160 -3.58 -1.02 15.32
N MET A 161 -4.26 -1.76 14.45
CA MET A 161 -4.37 -3.22 14.57
C MET A 161 -3.01 -3.92 14.46
N MET A 162 -2.11 -3.51 13.55
CA MET A 162 -0.77 -4.09 13.46
C MET A 162 0.05 -3.83 14.72
N ARG A 163 -0.07 -2.63 15.31
CA ARG A 163 0.61 -2.29 16.56
C ARG A 163 0.06 -3.09 17.75
N ILE A 164 -1.24 -3.30 17.80
CA ILE A 164 -1.89 -4.16 18.81
C ILE A 164 -1.40 -5.60 18.67
N ALA A 165 -1.39 -6.14 17.44
CA ALA A 165 -0.89 -7.48 17.16
C ALA A 165 0.62 -7.66 17.46
N ASN A 166 1.41 -6.59 17.42
CA ASN A 166 2.81 -6.58 17.84
C ASN A 166 3.00 -6.31 19.33
N GLN A 167 1.92 -6.13 20.11
CA GLN A 167 1.96 -5.77 21.53
C GLN A 167 2.71 -4.45 21.81
N ASP A 168 2.70 -3.52 20.85
CA ASP A 168 3.34 -2.21 20.94
C ASP A 168 2.34 -1.04 20.99
N PHE A 169 1.06 -1.34 21.19
CA PHE A 169 0.02 -0.33 21.36
C PHE A 169 -0.23 -0.05 22.87
N PRO A 170 -0.20 1.21 23.31
CA PRO A 170 -0.34 1.51 24.74
C PRO A 170 -1.66 1.05 25.31
N ASN A 171 -1.61 0.27 26.39
CA ASN A 171 -2.75 -0.17 27.22
C ASN A 171 -3.83 -0.99 26.51
N ILE A 172 -3.61 -1.45 25.28
CA ILE A 172 -4.57 -2.25 24.52
C ILE A 172 -3.84 -3.43 23.90
N ASP A 173 -4.18 -4.63 24.35
CA ASP A 173 -3.67 -5.91 23.87
C ASP A 173 -4.83 -6.78 23.38
N ILE A 174 -4.55 -7.80 22.61
CA ILE A 174 -5.49 -8.87 22.28
C ILE A 174 -5.43 -9.91 23.37
N ASP A 175 -6.60 -10.36 23.83
CA ASP A 175 -6.74 -11.48 24.72
C ASP A 175 -7.33 -12.70 24.00
N ASP A 176 -7.09 -13.87 24.56
CA ASP A 176 -7.70 -15.10 24.08
C ASP A 176 -9.24 -14.99 24.06
N GLY A 177 -9.84 -15.36 22.93
CA GLY A 177 -11.28 -15.26 22.68
C GLY A 177 -11.79 -13.90 22.22
N ASP A 178 -10.95 -12.88 22.05
CA ASP A 178 -11.36 -11.61 21.41
C ASP A 178 -11.71 -11.86 19.94
N TYR A 179 -12.60 -11.04 19.39
CA TYR A 179 -12.96 -11.08 17.98
C TYR A 179 -12.34 -9.91 17.22
N VAL A 180 -11.77 -10.19 16.03
CA VAL A 180 -11.23 -9.18 15.12
C VAL A 180 -11.91 -9.30 13.77
N LEU A 181 -12.75 -8.33 13.43
CA LEU A 181 -13.51 -8.25 12.18
C LEU A 181 -12.74 -7.39 11.18
N PHE A 182 -12.39 -7.96 10.04
CA PHE A 182 -11.77 -7.25 8.91
C PHE A 182 -12.85 -6.84 7.91
N SER A 183 -13.46 -5.70 8.16
CA SER A 183 -14.57 -5.14 7.36
C SER A 183 -14.03 -4.35 6.16
N SER A 184 -13.21 -5.02 5.35
CA SER A 184 -12.59 -4.47 4.14
C SER A 184 -12.07 -5.58 3.23
N LYS A 185 -12.16 -5.38 1.93
CA LYS A 185 -11.56 -6.27 0.95
C LYS A 185 -10.04 -6.18 0.96
N ILE A 186 -9.37 -7.30 0.73
CA ILE A 186 -7.91 -7.34 0.57
C ILE A 186 -7.55 -6.65 -0.76
N ILE A 187 -6.75 -5.59 -0.67
CA ILE A 187 -6.21 -4.92 -1.85
C ILE A 187 -5.07 -5.76 -2.42
N PRO A 188 -5.06 -6.07 -3.74
CA PRO A 188 -3.98 -6.80 -4.38
C PRO A 188 -2.59 -6.23 -4.04
N GLY A 189 -1.68 -7.10 -3.59
CA GLY A 189 -0.33 -6.75 -3.12
C GLY A 189 -0.19 -6.58 -1.61
N ASN A 190 -1.27 -6.64 -0.84
CA ASN A 190 -1.23 -6.61 0.63
C ASN A 190 -1.41 -8.00 1.27
N GLU A 191 -1.62 -9.05 0.48
CA GLU A 191 -1.93 -10.41 0.94
C GLU A 191 -0.91 -10.93 1.97
N LYS A 192 0.39 -10.77 1.69
CA LYS A 192 1.46 -11.21 2.61
C LYS A 192 1.45 -10.47 3.94
N LYS A 193 1.14 -9.16 3.93
CA LYS A 193 1.08 -8.35 5.14
C LYS A 193 -0.11 -8.74 6.00
N LEU A 194 -1.27 -8.95 5.36
CA LEU A 194 -2.48 -9.40 6.04
C LEU A 194 -2.33 -10.82 6.59
N SER A 195 -1.77 -11.74 5.81
CA SER A 195 -1.48 -13.10 6.29
C SER A 195 -0.56 -13.07 7.52
N SER A 196 0.48 -12.22 7.53
CA SER A 196 1.33 -12.04 8.70
C SER A 196 0.58 -11.46 9.90
N LEU A 197 -0.34 -10.50 9.66
CA LEU A 197 -1.18 -9.92 10.71
C LEU A 197 -2.15 -10.97 11.28
N PHE A 198 -2.81 -11.75 10.43
CA PHE A 198 -3.72 -12.81 10.85
C PHE A 198 -3.01 -13.87 11.70
N ASN A 199 -1.81 -14.30 11.30
CA ASN A 199 -1.02 -15.24 12.09
C ASN A 199 -0.74 -14.71 13.50
N LYS A 200 -0.29 -13.45 13.62
CA LYS A 200 -0.03 -12.83 14.92
C LYS A 200 -1.27 -12.73 15.80
N LEU A 201 -2.42 -12.33 15.23
CA LEU A 201 -3.68 -12.26 15.95
C LEU A 201 -4.15 -13.65 16.40
N SER A 202 -3.99 -14.66 15.55
CA SER A 202 -4.32 -16.06 15.87
C SER A 202 -3.39 -16.62 16.96
N GLU A 203 -2.09 -16.30 16.94
CA GLU A 203 -1.13 -16.67 17.99
C GLU A 203 -1.50 -16.06 19.35
N LEU A 204 -2.15 -14.90 19.36
CA LEU A 204 -2.69 -14.25 20.57
C LEU A 204 -4.06 -14.79 21.01
N GLY A 205 -4.63 -15.76 20.28
CA GLY A 205 -5.93 -16.37 20.59
C GLY A 205 -7.16 -15.62 20.06
N ALA A 206 -6.99 -14.67 19.14
CA ALA A 206 -8.11 -13.95 18.54
C ALA A 206 -8.89 -14.80 17.53
N ASN A 207 -10.21 -14.63 17.52
CA ASN A 207 -11.10 -15.12 16.48
C ASN A 207 -11.17 -14.10 15.35
N ILE A 208 -10.70 -14.45 14.16
CA ILE A 208 -10.65 -13.56 13.00
C ILE A 208 -11.86 -13.84 12.12
N ILE A 209 -12.56 -12.78 11.70
CA ILE A 209 -13.66 -12.83 10.73
C ILE A 209 -13.35 -11.85 9.59
N THR A 210 -13.43 -12.34 8.37
CA THR A 210 -13.18 -11.60 7.14
C THR A 210 -14.40 -11.56 6.23
N GLU A 211 -14.31 -10.90 5.06
CA GLU A 211 -15.36 -10.91 4.04
C GLU A 211 -15.61 -12.30 3.41
N ASP A 212 -14.68 -13.24 3.57
CA ASP A 212 -14.83 -14.63 3.10
C ASP A 212 -15.65 -15.48 4.08
N ASP A 213 -15.76 -15.06 5.36
CA ASP A 213 -16.49 -15.77 6.41
C ASP A 213 -17.91 -15.24 6.58
N GLU A 214 -18.09 -13.91 6.49
CA GLU A 214 -19.35 -13.22 6.74
C GLU A 214 -19.52 -12.00 5.82
N ASP A 215 -20.74 -11.68 5.43
CA ASP A 215 -21.06 -10.53 4.57
C ASP A 215 -20.89 -9.17 5.29
N ILE A 216 -19.67 -8.89 5.74
CA ILE A 216 -19.30 -7.69 6.50
C ILE A 216 -18.64 -6.61 5.64
N HIS A 217 -18.57 -6.80 4.32
CA HIS A 217 -18.00 -5.83 3.39
C HIS A 217 -18.75 -5.81 2.06
N VAL A 218 -18.89 -4.63 1.47
CA VAL A 218 -19.30 -4.45 0.07
C VAL A 218 -18.30 -3.53 -0.64
N SER A 219 -18.12 -3.78 -1.94
CA SER A 219 -17.24 -2.97 -2.76
C SER A 219 -17.81 -1.56 -2.97
N GLY A 220 -16.93 -0.56 -3.07
CA GLY A 220 -17.25 0.79 -3.54
C GLY A 220 -17.15 0.95 -5.06
N HIS A 221 -16.96 -0.16 -5.81
CA HIS A 221 -16.79 -0.17 -7.26
C HIS A 221 -17.82 -1.06 -7.92
N PRO A 222 -18.25 -0.76 -9.18
CA PRO A 222 -19.31 -1.48 -9.86
C PRO A 222 -18.87 -2.90 -10.24
N CYS A 223 -19.78 -3.87 -10.12
CA CYS A 223 -19.65 -5.19 -10.71
C CYS A 223 -20.20 -5.21 -12.14
N ILE A 224 -20.16 -6.38 -12.80
CA ILE A 224 -20.51 -6.51 -14.24
C ILE A 224 -21.91 -6.01 -14.57
N GLU A 225 -22.93 -6.33 -13.75
CA GLU A 225 -24.31 -5.94 -14.07
C GLU A 225 -24.53 -4.42 -13.96
N GLU A 226 -23.87 -3.77 -12.99
CA GLU A 226 -23.90 -2.31 -12.88
C GLU A 226 -23.18 -1.64 -14.06
N MET A 227 -22.05 -2.21 -14.51
CA MET A 227 -21.35 -1.73 -15.71
C MET A 227 -22.26 -1.84 -16.96
N LYS A 228 -23.00 -2.94 -17.10
CA LYS A 228 -23.97 -3.08 -18.20
C LYS A 228 -25.07 -2.00 -18.12
N ASP A 229 -25.58 -1.71 -16.93
CA ASP A 229 -26.58 -0.66 -16.76
C ASP A 229 -26.01 0.72 -17.14
N MET A 230 -24.75 1.01 -16.79
CA MET A 230 -24.07 2.23 -17.20
C MET A 230 -23.96 2.32 -18.73
N TYR A 231 -23.55 1.25 -19.41
CA TYR A 231 -23.50 1.23 -20.88
C TYR A 231 -24.87 1.40 -21.53
N ARG A 232 -25.94 0.82 -20.97
CA ARG A 232 -27.32 0.98 -21.45
C ARG A 232 -27.79 2.42 -21.31
N ASN A 233 -27.38 3.08 -20.24
CA ASN A 233 -27.76 4.47 -19.97
C ASN A 233 -26.96 5.46 -20.83
N ILE A 234 -25.64 5.37 -20.85
CA ILE A 234 -24.76 6.36 -21.48
C ILE A 234 -24.60 6.13 -22.99
N LYS A 235 -24.58 4.90 -23.47
CA LYS A 235 -24.44 4.49 -24.89
C LYS A 235 -23.26 5.19 -25.59
N PRO A 236 -22.04 5.14 -25.07
CA PRO A 236 -20.91 5.87 -25.63
C PRO A 236 -20.46 5.27 -26.96
N HIS A 237 -19.92 6.10 -27.86
CA HIS A 237 -19.28 5.62 -29.09
C HIS A 237 -17.93 4.95 -28.82
N ILE A 238 -17.19 5.46 -27.85
CA ILE A 238 -15.87 4.98 -27.44
C ILE A 238 -15.92 4.60 -25.96
N SER A 239 -15.39 3.43 -25.60
CA SER A 239 -15.18 3.04 -24.21
C SER A 239 -13.70 3.02 -23.91
N VAL A 240 -13.31 3.65 -22.81
CA VAL A 240 -11.93 3.71 -22.30
C VAL A 240 -11.92 3.16 -20.87
N PRO A 241 -11.73 1.85 -20.69
CA PRO A 241 -11.55 1.24 -19.38
C PRO A 241 -10.32 1.79 -18.66
N VAL A 242 -10.50 2.20 -17.40
CA VAL A 242 -9.42 2.70 -16.52
C VAL A 242 -9.55 2.07 -15.14
N HIS A 243 -8.63 2.38 -14.22
CA HIS A 243 -8.71 2.01 -12.81
C HIS A 243 -8.81 0.49 -12.59
N GLY A 244 -7.75 -0.23 -12.97
CA GLY A 244 -7.63 -1.68 -12.80
C GLY A 244 -6.33 -2.22 -13.35
N GLU A 245 -6.04 -3.49 -13.07
CA GLU A 245 -4.94 -4.20 -13.72
C GLU A 245 -5.28 -4.51 -15.18
N HIS A 246 -4.30 -4.84 -16.00
CA HIS A 246 -4.52 -5.14 -17.42
C HIS A 246 -5.62 -6.17 -17.68
N ARG A 247 -5.74 -7.21 -16.83
CA ARG A 247 -6.81 -8.22 -16.92
C ARG A 247 -8.20 -7.61 -16.74
N HIS A 248 -8.33 -6.64 -15.82
CA HIS A 248 -9.59 -5.92 -15.58
C HIS A 248 -9.95 -5.03 -16.76
N LEU A 249 -8.98 -4.25 -17.28
CA LEU A 249 -9.19 -3.40 -18.45
C LEU A 249 -9.60 -4.21 -19.69
N LYS A 250 -8.93 -5.36 -19.90
CA LYS A 250 -9.23 -6.27 -21.02
C LYS A 250 -10.66 -6.82 -20.91
N GLN A 251 -11.06 -7.30 -19.74
CA GLN A 251 -12.41 -7.81 -19.53
C GLN A 251 -13.46 -6.72 -19.72
N HIS A 252 -13.20 -5.52 -19.21
CA HIS A 252 -14.10 -4.38 -19.40
C HIS A 252 -14.22 -3.98 -20.87
N SER A 253 -13.12 -3.98 -21.64
CA SER A 253 -13.15 -3.74 -23.09
C SER A 253 -13.98 -4.80 -23.81
N PHE A 254 -13.92 -6.10 -23.43
CA PHE A 254 -14.83 -7.12 -23.97
C PHE A 254 -16.28 -6.86 -23.64
N LEU A 255 -16.57 -6.51 -22.38
CA LEU A 255 -17.93 -6.14 -21.96
C LEU A 255 -18.46 -4.95 -22.77
N ALA A 256 -17.67 -3.91 -22.98
CA ALA A 256 -18.05 -2.78 -23.80
C ALA A 256 -18.42 -3.18 -25.24
N LYS A 257 -17.66 -4.12 -25.84
CA LYS A 257 -17.94 -4.68 -27.14
C LYS A 257 -19.27 -5.45 -27.16
N GLU A 258 -19.52 -6.28 -26.13
CA GLU A 258 -20.79 -7.01 -25.97
C GLU A 258 -21.99 -6.05 -25.83
N MET A 259 -21.77 -4.90 -25.18
CA MET A 259 -22.77 -3.84 -25.02
C MET A 259 -22.95 -2.98 -26.28
N GLY A 260 -22.28 -3.29 -27.41
CA GLY A 260 -22.44 -2.64 -28.69
C GLY A 260 -21.64 -1.35 -28.87
N VAL A 261 -20.63 -1.08 -28.00
CA VAL A 261 -19.75 0.09 -28.17
C VAL A 261 -18.92 -0.07 -29.44
N LYS A 262 -18.91 0.96 -30.28
CA LYS A 262 -18.24 0.91 -31.58
C LYS A 262 -16.72 0.80 -31.46
N PHE A 263 -16.11 1.48 -30.49
CA PHE A 263 -14.66 1.52 -30.26
C PHE A 263 -14.34 1.18 -28.79
N PRO A 264 -14.29 -0.11 -28.41
CA PRO A 264 -13.84 -0.52 -27.09
C PRO A 264 -12.31 -0.48 -27.04
N MET A 265 -11.75 0.56 -26.46
CA MET A 265 -10.32 0.75 -26.37
C MET A 265 -9.70 -0.11 -25.25
N LEU A 266 -8.45 -0.50 -25.43
CA LEU A 266 -7.63 -1.07 -24.38
C LEU A 266 -6.32 -0.29 -24.37
N ILE A 267 -6.11 0.48 -23.29
CA ILE A 267 -4.94 1.34 -23.13
C ILE A 267 -4.15 0.95 -21.89
N THR A 268 -2.91 1.38 -21.82
CA THR A 268 -2.03 1.21 -20.68
C THR A 268 -1.52 2.55 -20.16
N ASN A 269 -0.94 2.54 -18.95
CA ASN A 269 -0.37 3.76 -18.40
C ASN A 269 0.69 4.32 -19.35
N GLY A 270 0.57 5.60 -19.68
CA GLY A 270 1.48 6.32 -20.59
C GLY A 270 0.96 6.45 -22.01
N ASP A 271 0.00 5.65 -22.43
CA ASP A 271 -0.61 5.81 -23.75
C ASP A 271 -1.35 7.15 -23.83
N ILE A 272 -1.11 7.88 -24.92
CA ILE A 272 -1.83 9.11 -25.26
C ILE A 272 -2.84 8.74 -26.34
N LEU A 273 -4.13 8.71 -25.96
CA LEU A 273 -5.23 8.31 -26.81
C LEU A 273 -5.87 9.53 -27.48
N GLN A 274 -5.86 9.62 -28.81
CA GLN A 274 -6.69 10.55 -29.54
C GLN A 274 -8.10 9.99 -29.66
N LEU A 275 -9.09 10.72 -29.17
CA LEU A 275 -10.50 10.34 -29.24
C LEU A 275 -11.20 10.88 -30.47
N ALA A 276 -10.83 12.08 -30.91
CA ALA A 276 -11.36 12.81 -32.09
C ALA A 276 -10.34 13.82 -32.63
N PRO A 277 -10.44 14.29 -33.90
CA PRO A 277 -11.42 13.86 -34.92
C PRO A 277 -11.07 12.49 -35.52
N GLY A 278 -12.05 11.84 -36.09
CA GLY A 278 -11.90 10.52 -36.72
C GLY A 278 -12.03 9.34 -35.78
N SER A 279 -11.50 8.17 -36.17
CA SER A 279 -11.49 6.99 -35.31
C SER A 279 -10.45 7.12 -34.21
N PRO A 280 -10.73 6.65 -32.98
CA PRO A 280 -9.78 6.72 -31.88
C PRO A 280 -8.56 5.82 -32.12
N TYR A 281 -7.38 6.30 -31.74
CA TYR A 281 -6.13 5.54 -31.81
C TYR A 281 -5.11 6.03 -30.78
N ILE A 282 -4.15 5.19 -30.44
CA ILE A 282 -3.03 5.59 -29.58
C ILE A 282 -2.09 6.45 -30.43
N PHE A 283 -2.05 7.74 -30.09
CA PHE A 283 -1.33 8.77 -30.83
C PHE A 283 0.17 8.78 -30.45
N ASP A 284 0.47 8.65 -29.16
CA ASP A 284 1.84 8.76 -28.63
C ASP A 284 1.91 8.06 -27.26
N GLN A 285 3.10 8.06 -26.67
CA GLN A 285 3.33 7.51 -25.33
C GLN A 285 4.19 8.46 -24.51
N CYS A 286 3.84 8.65 -23.24
CA CYS A 286 4.67 9.35 -22.28
C CYS A 286 5.35 8.36 -21.30
N LYS A 287 6.50 8.77 -20.78
CA LYS A 287 7.26 7.97 -19.80
C LYS A 287 6.42 7.79 -18.53
N THR A 288 6.23 6.54 -18.14
CA THR A 288 5.59 6.16 -16.87
C THR A 288 6.59 5.49 -15.95
N GLY A 289 6.19 5.23 -14.72
CA GLY A 289 6.97 4.50 -13.73
C GLY A 289 6.75 5.03 -12.32
N ARG A 290 7.42 4.40 -11.37
CA ARG A 290 7.34 4.81 -9.97
C ARG A 290 8.40 5.86 -9.66
N LEU A 291 7.97 6.96 -9.04
CA LEU A 291 8.84 7.94 -8.42
C LEU A 291 8.84 7.74 -6.91
N PHE A 292 10.01 7.77 -6.29
CA PHE A 292 10.19 7.73 -4.86
C PHE A 292 10.45 9.14 -4.34
N LEU A 293 9.83 9.47 -3.22
CA LEU A 293 10.19 10.68 -2.49
C LEU A 293 11.47 10.40 -1.69
N ASP A 294 12.57 11.04 -2.11
CA ASP A 294 13.87 10.96 -1.47
C ASP A 294 14.22 12.31 -0.84
N GLY A 295 13.97 12.42 0.45
CA GLY A 295 14.02 13.70 1.14
C GLY A 295 12.96 14.66 0.57
N LYS A 296 13.40 15.69 -0.14
CA LYS A 296 12.53 16.68 -0.82
C LYS A 296 12.42 16.45 -2.33
N ASN A 297 13.12 15.45 -2.87
CA ASN A 297 13.22 15.23 -4.30
C ASN A 297 12.43 13.99 -4.74
N LEU A 298 11.80 14.07 -5.91
CA LEU A 298 11.24 12.91 -6.58
C LEU A 298 12.32 12.29 -7.46
N VAL A 299 12.64 11.02 -7.21
CA VAL A 299 13.64 10.26 -7.96
C VAL A 299 13.03 9.01 -8.57
N SER A 300 13.52 8.62 -9.73
CA SER A 300 13.07 7.38 -10.38
C SER A 300 13.45 6.14 -9.57
N SER A 301 12.60 5.13 -9.58
CA SER A 301 12.81 3.85 -8.87
C SER A 301 14.07 3.11 -9.33
N ASP A 302 14.54 3.39 -10.55
CA ASP A 302 15.75 2.84 -11.18
C ASP A 302 16.97 3.75 -11.05
N SER A 303 16.86 4.87 -10.31
CA SER A 303 17.99 5.76 -10.04
C SER A 303 19.11 5.04 -9.27
N TYR A 304 20.35 5.47 -9.50
CA TYR A 304 21.50 4.87 -8.82
C TYR A 304 21.41 4.99 -7.29
N HIS A 305 20.87 6.09 -6.75
CA HIS A 305 20.67 6.29 -5.31
C HIS A 305 19.78 5.20 -4.68
N ILE A 306 18.68 4.87 -5.35
CA ILE A 306 17.75 3.82 -4.88
C ILE A 306 18.39 2.44 -5.00
N ARG A 307 19.11 2.19 -6.09
CA ARG A 307 19.84 0.92 -6.27
C ARG A 307 20.92 0.72 -5.21
N ASP A 308 21.69 1.77 -4.92
CA ASP A 308 22.74 1.70 -3.90
C ASP A 308 22.15 1.46 -2.50
N ARG A 309 21.07 2.15 -2.12
CA ARG A 309 20.38 1.87 -0.84
C ARG A 309 19.87 0.44 -0.73
N LYS A 310 19.28 -0.09 -1.79
CA LYS A 310 18.87 -1.50 -1.85
C LYS A 310 20.08 -2.42 -1.68
N ARG A 311 21.19 -2.12 -2.35
CA ARG A 311 22.41 -2.90 -2.26
C ARG A 311 23.01 -2.86 -0.85
N MET A 312 23.04 -1.69 -0.21
CA MET A 312 23.49 -1.52 1.17
C MET A 312 22.66 -2.36 2.14
N SER A 313 21.33 -2.41 1.98
CA SER A 313 20.43 -3.14 2.88
C SER A 313 20.67 -4.66 2.90
N TYR A 314 21.19 -5.25 1.81
CA TYR A 314 21.44 -6.68 1.71
C TYR A 314 22.93 -7.05 1.91
N ASN A 315 23.84 -6.17 1.53
CA ASN A 315 25.26 -6.49 1.49
C ASN A 315 26.11 -5.66 2.46
N GLY A 316 25.55 -4.61 3.05
CA GLY A 316 26.30 -3.70 3.91
C GLY A 316 27.22 -2.73 3.16
N ILE A 317 28.03 -2.03 3.93
CA ILE A 317 29.01 -1.03 3.47
C ILE A 317 30.38 -1.40 4.01
N LEU A 318 31.42 -1.18 3.20
CA LEU A 318 32.82 -1.33 3.56
C LEU A 318 33.56 -0.06 3.19
N HIS A 319 34.24 0.55 4.15
CA HIS A 319 35.12 1.70 3.93
C HIS A 319 36.55 1.34 4.37
N ILE A 320 37.53 1.61 3.48
CA ILE A 320 38.93 1.31 3.69
C ILE A 320 39.72 2.58 3.49
N THR A 321 40.58 2.92 4.46
CA THR A 321 41.48 4.05 4.37
C THR A 321 42.93 3.52 4.44
N CYS A 322 43.75 3.90 3.43
CA CYS A 322 45.14 3.53 3.36
C CYS A 322 46.03 4.79 3.27
N LEU A 323 47.08 4.82 4.06
CA LEU A 323 48.14 5.83 4.00
C LEU A 323 49.27 5.33 3.11
N LEU A 324 49.51 5.99 1.98
CA LEU A 324 50.53 5.56 1.00
C LEU A 324 51.58 6.63 0.80
N ASP A 325 52.81 6.21 0.55
CA ASP A 325 53.90 7.09 0.13
C ASP A 325 53.84 7.34 -1.40
N LYS A 326 54.79 8.20 -1.87
CA LYS A 326 54.92 8.52 -3.31
C LYS A 326 55.22 7.30 -4.20
N LYS A 327 55.70 6.18 -3.60
CA LYS A 327 55.91 4.91 -4.29
C LYS A 327 54.76 3.93 -4.19
N MET A 328 53.59 4.42 -3.72
CA MET A 328 52.37 3.61 -3.48
C MET A 328 52.57 2.46 -2.48
N GLN A 329 53.46 2.64 -1.51
CA GLN A 329 53.70 1.67 -0.41
C GLN A 329 52.93 2.08 0.83
N LEU A 330 52.33 1.12 1.49
CA LEU A 330 51.61 1.33 2.75
C LEU A 330 52.57 1.82 3.85
N LYS A 331 52.21 2.87 4.57
CA LYS A 331 53.01 3.50 5.62
C LYS A 331 52.51 3.28 7.02
N ASP A 332 51.25 2.93 7.15
CA ASP A 332 50.62 2.60 8.41
C ASP A 332 49.56 1.53 8.18
N ASN A 333 49.07 0.91 9.23
CA ASN A 333 48.02 -0.09 9.13
C ASN A 333 46.77 0.52 8.42
N PRO A 334 46.17 -0.23 7.47
CA PRO A 334 44.94 0.22 6.88
C PRO A 334 43.85 0.31 7.93
N ILE A 335 42.94 1.26 7.79
CA ILE A 335 41.77 1.39 8.68
C ILE A 335 40.57 0.87 7.90
N VAL A 336 39.93 -0.15 8.46
CA VAL A 336 38.70 -0.74 7.89
C VAL A 336 37.49 -0.43 8.77
N TYR A 337 36.43 0.04 8.15
CA TYR A 337 35.14 0.21 8.79
C TYR A 337 34.07 -0.52 7.97
N SER A 338 33.31 -1.37 8.60
CA SER A 338 32.18 -2.05 7.99
C SER A 338 30.87 -1.79 8.75
N CYS A 339 29.74 -1.89 8.04
CA CYS A 339 28.42 -1.79 8.64
C CYS A 339 27.48 -2.75 7.92
N GLY A 340 26.77 -3.60 8.68
CA GLY A 340 25.78 -4.55 8.16
C GLY A 340 26.39 -5.69 7.34
N ILE A 341 27.66 -6.03 7.54
CA ILE A 341 28.36 -7.11 6.81
C ILE A 341 28.32 -8.42 7.56
N VAL A 342 28.49 -8.42 8.87
CA VAL A 342 28.77 -9.61 9.68
C VAL A 342 27.58 -9.99 10.54
N ASP A 343 27.46 -11.30 10.84
CA ASP A 343 26.56 -11.84 11.84
C ASP A 343 27.09 -11.62 13.25
N GLU A 344 26.20 -11.59 14.24
CA GLU A 344 26.44 -11.25 15.63
C GLU A 344 27.42 -12.19 16.35
N GLU A 345 27.68 -13.41 15.84
CA GLU A 345 28.50 -14.40 16.52
C GLU A 345 30.02 -14.05 16.57
N ASN A 346 30.56 -13.31 15.60
CA ASN A 346 31.98 -12.97 15.53
C ASN A 346 32.31 -11.47 15.62
N GLY A 347 31.31 -10.59 15.64
CA GLY A 347 31.46 -9.14 15.76
C GLY A 347 32.06 -8.46 14.51
N GLU A 348 31.58 -7.23 14.22
CA GLU A 348 32.12 -6.42 13.11
C GLU A 348 33.62 -6.14 13.26
N ASP A 349 34.09 -5.95 14.47
CA ASP A 349 35.48 -5.64 14.77
C ASP A 349 36.46 -6.75 14.35
N TYR A 350 36.08 -8.03 14.53
CA TYR A 350 36.93 -9.15 14.13
C TYR A 350 37.08 -9.26 12.61
N THR A 351 36.04 -9.06 11.87
CA THR A 351 36.10 -9.07 10.39
C THR A 351 36.89 -7.90 9.84
N ASN A 352 36.76 -6.72 10.43
CA ASN A 352 37.56 -5.56 10.09
C ASN A 352 39.00 -5.80 10.30
N TYR A 353 39.39 -6.35 11.48
CA TYR A 353 40.76 -6.73 11.81
C TYR A 353 41.36 -7.75 10.82
N LEU A 354 40.61 -8.81 10.50
CA LEU A 354 41.08 -9.80 9.51
C LEU A 354 41.33 -9.17 8.14
N LEU A 355 40.47 -8.28 7.72
CA LEU A 355 40.63 -7.58 6.43
C LEU A 355 41.82 -6.61 6.47
N GLU A 356 42.07 -5.94 7.58
CA GLU A 356 43.24 -5.07 7.76
C GLU A 356 44.55 -5.85 7.59
N GLU A 357 44.67 -7.01 8.22
CA GLU A 357 45.84 -7.90 8.07
C GLU A 357 45.99 -8.39 6.62
N GLU A 358 44.92 -8.77 5.96
CA GLU A 358 44.98 -9.24 4.59
C GLU A 358 45.27 -8.10 3.58
N ILE A 359 44.82 -6.88 3.84
CA ILE A 359 45.20 -5.69 3.05
C ILE A 359 46.68 -5.38 3.25
N TYR A 360 47.22 -5.53 4.46
CA TYR A 360 48.65 -5.36 4.72
C TYR A 360 49.46 -6.35 3.87
N LYS A 361 49.12 -7.65 3.90
CA LYS A 361 49.77 -8.69 3.07
C LYS A 361 49.64 -8.39 1.58
N PHE A 362 48.44 -7.93 1.13
CA PHE A 362 48.21 -7.53 -0.25
C PHE A 362 49.18 -6.45 -0.73
N PHE A 363 49.51 -5.45 0.10
CA PHE A 363 50.47 -4.42 -0.26
C PHE A 363 51.90 -4.94 -0.23
N GLU A 364 52.25 -5.86 0.68
CA GLU A 364 53.57 -6.51 0.73
C GLU A 364 53.82 -7.35 -0.53
N ASP A 365 52.87 -8.17 -0.94
CA ASP A 365 52.95 -9.00 -2.16
C ASP A 365 53.02 -8.17 -3.45
N GLN A 366 52.44 -6.98 -3.43
CA GLN A 366 52.36 -6.09 -4.59
C GLN A 366 53.43 -4.98 -4.58
N ARG A 367 54.48 -5.12 -3.75
CA ARG A 367 55.58 -4.15 -3.67
C ARG A 367 56.16 -3.89 -5.05
N ASN A 368 56.25 -2.58 -5.42
CA ASN A 368 56.74 -2.09 -6.69
C ASN A 368 55.88 -2.36 -7.95
N ILE A 369 54.73 -3.00 -7.83
CA ILE A 369 53.84 -3.24 -8.97
C ILE A 369 52.96 -2.02 -9.27
N PHE A 370 52.54 -1.31 -8.21
CA PHE A 370 51.66 -0.16 -8.37
C PHE A 370 52.42 1.12 -8.72
N LYS A 371 52.15 1.65 -9.91
CA LYS A 371 52.75 2.92 -10.39
C LYS A 371 51.73 4.06 -10.44
N LYS A 372 50.44 3.77 -10.19
CA LYS A 372 49.33 4.75 -10.29
C LYS A 372 48.26 4.43 -9.25
N GLU A 373 47.81 5.45 -8.55
CA GLU A 373 46.76 5.39 -7.54
C GLU A 373 45.48 4.70 -8.02
N LYS A 374 45.04 5.03 -9.25
CA LYS A 374 43.84 4.44 -9.88
C LYS A 374 43.92 2.89 -10.01
N LYS A 375 45.13 2.35 -10.18
CA LYS A 375 45.31 0.88 -10.19
C LYS A 375 45.26 0.30 -8.81
N VAL A 376 45.87 0.95 -7.81
CA VAL A 376 45.78 0.56 -6.40
C VAL A 376 44.32 0.49 -6.00
N HIS A 377 43.55 1.57 -6.22
CA HIS A 377 42.14 1.67 -5.86
C HIS A 377 41.34 0.50 -6.42
N LYS A 378 41.43 0.23 -7.73
CA LYS A 378 40.67 -0.85 -8.39
C LYS A 378 41.06 -2.24 -7.88
N SER A 379 42.36 -2.47 -7.71
CA SER A 379 42.86 -3.77 -7.26
C SER A 379 42.50 -4.04 -5.80
N LEU A 380 42.61 -3.03 -4.94
CA LEU A 380 42.25 -3.13 -3.54
C LEU A 380 40.71 -3.29 -3.38
N GLU A 381 39.92 -2.58 -4.16
CA GLU A 381 38.45 -2.72 -4.17
C GLU A 381 38.04 -4.15 -4.54
N SER A 382 38.64 -4.71 -5.61
CA SER A 382 38.36 -6.06 -6.07
C SER A 382 38.83 -7.11 -5.04
N PHE A 383 40.00 -6.94 -4.46
CA PHE A 383 40.55 -7.81 -3.44
C PHE A 383 39.65 -7.86 -2.20
N SER A 384 39.31 -6.70 -1.64
CA SER A 384 38.52 -6.58 -0.43
C SER A 384 37.08 -7.13 -0.62
N LYS A 385 36.44 -6.85 -1.78
CA LYS A 385 35.16 -7.44 -2.12
C LYS A 385 35.21 -8.97 -2.20
N ASN A 386 36.26 -9.53 -2.79
CA ASN A 386 36.42 -10.98 -2.91
C ASN A 386 36.71 -11.62 -1.54
N PHE A 387 37.51 -10.97 -0.70
CA PHE A 387 37.79 -11.44 0.66
C PHE A 387 36.49 -11.50 1.48
N ILE A 388 35.73 -10.40 1.55
CA ILE A 388 34.46 -10.34 2.28
C ILE A 388 33.46 -11.36 1.70
N TYR A 389 33.41 -11.50 0.37
CA TYR A 389 32.52 -12.48 -0.26
C TYR A 389 32.85 -13.92 0.14
N LYS A 390 34.14 -14.28 0.22
CA LYS A 390 34.56 -15.61 0.66
C LYS A 390 34.20 -15.86 2.12
N LEU A 391 34.30 -14.84 2.96
CA LEU A 391 34.06 -14.93 4.39
C LEU A 391 32.55 -14.95 4.73
N THR A 392 31.75 -14.13 4.06
CA THR A 392 30.35 -13.82 4.45
C THR A 392 29.31 -14.09 3.37
N GLY A 393 29.70 -14.39 2.13
CA GLY A 393 28.80 -14.47 0.98
C GLY A 393 28.25 -13.12 0.49
N LYS A 394 28.61 -12.00 1.14
CA LYS A 394 28.10 -10.66 0.82
C LYS A 394 29.06 -9.88 -0.09
N LYS A 395 28.50 -8.96 -0.91
CA LYS A 395 29.25 -8.07 -1.81
C LYS A 395 29.00 -6.62 -1.44
N PRO A 396 29.64 -6.08 -0.40
CA PRO A 396 29.32 -4.76 0.13
C PRO A 396 29.56 -3.64 -0.87
N LEU A 397 28.90 -2.51 -0.65
CA LEU A 397 29.26 -1.26 -1.29
C LEU A 397 30.59 -0.80 -0.69
N THR A 398 31.67 -0.90 -1.48
CA THR A 398 33.04 -0.66 -1.00
C THR A 398 33.50 0.71 -1.44
N ASN A 399 33.97 1.50 -0.50
CA ASN A 399 34.62 2.79 -0.72
C ASN A 399 36.06 2.73 -0.21
N ILE A 400 37.00 3.24 -1.01
CA ILE A 400 38.43 3.24 -0.67
C ILE A 400 38.92 4.69 -0.69
N SER A 401 39.54 5.11 0.40
CA SER A 401 40.22 6.38 0.54
C SER A 401 41.74 6.16 0.60
N ILE A 402 42.46 6.80 -0.29
CA ILE A 402 43.93 6.78 -0.32
C ILE A 402 44.39 8.18 0.08
N ILE A 403 45.25 8.24 1.10
CA ILE A 403 45.84 9.47 1.62
C ILE A 403 47.34 9.38 1.36
N HIS A 404 47.95 10.37 0.72
CA HIS A 404 49.38 10.44 0.46
C HIS A 404 50.10 11.22 1.56
N ILE A 405 51.23 10.65 2.02
CA ILE A 405 52.12 11.25 3.02
C ILE A 405 53.57 11.28 2.54
#